data_8263f6811c486a9859402ae7bd7a2d04
#
_entry.id   8263f6811c486a9859402ae7bd7a2d04
#
_cell.length_a   1.000
_cell.length_b   1.000
_cell.length_c   1.000
_cell.angle_alpha   90.00
_cell.angle_beta   90.00
_cell.angle_gamma   90.00
#
_symmetry.space_group_name_H-M   'P 1'
#
loop_
_entity.id
_entity.type
_entity.pdbx_description
1 polymer ?
#
loop_
_entity_poly.entity_id
_entity_poly.type
_entity_poly.pdbx_seq_one_letter_code
_entity_poly.pdbx_strand_id
1 'polypeptide(L)'
;MTVRQIIPDDQYFLLLTAIVTISYQLIFFFIAAYFKFDKVTDLAGGTNFVILSLMTFSLGAVEYPIISGQQYAITVLVTVWGIRLSAFLFYRIMLIAEDHRFDEMRDDPFKFIYFWIFQMVWVWVVSLPLTYINSVQFETKDLNYVDIIGIILASIGFFIETIADNSKFVFK
;
A
#
# COMPACT_ATOMS: atom_id res chain seq x y z
N MET A 1 -24.14 -3.05 -7.79
CA MET A 1 -23.50 -4.36 -8.08
C MET A 1 -22.42 -4.54 -7.03
N THR A 2 -22.57 -5.50 -6.14
CA THR A 2 -21.61 -5.75 -5.04
C THR A 2 -20.44 -6.63 -5.54
N VAL A 3 -19.27 -6.56 -4.88
CA VAL A 3 -18.10 -7.39 -5.26
C VAL A 3 -18.44 -8.87 -5.20
N ARG A 4 -19.25 -9.29 -4.24
CA ARG A 4 -19.73 -10.68 -4.10
C ARG A 4 -20.58 -11.16 -5.28
N GLN A 5 -21.15 -10.25 -6.07
CA GLN A 5 -21.86 -10.62 -7.31
C GLN A 5 -20.89 -10.85 -8.47
N ILE A 6 -19.68 -10.27 -8.41
CA ILE A 6 -18.66 -10.39 -9.46
C ILE A 6 -17.72 -11.56 -9.15
N ILE A 7 -17.32 -11.70 -7.87
CA ILE A 7 -16.42 -12.76 -7.38
C ILE A 7 -17.09 -13.39 -6.15
N PRO A 8 -18.01 -14.38 -6.33
CA PRO A 8 -18.82 -14.92 -5.23
C PRO A 8 -18.01 -15.54 -4.09
N ASP A 9 -16.82 -16.08 -4.38
CA ASP A 9 -15.98 -16.79 -3.40
C ASP A 9 -14.99 -15.85 -2.68
N ASP A 10 -14.90 -14.56 -3.06
CA ASP A 10 -13.99 -13.58 -2.46
C ASP A 10 -14.65 -12.78 -1.35
N GLN A 11 -15.08 -13.47 -0.28
CA GLN A 11 -15.77 -12.81 0.83
C GLN A 11 -14.92 -11.83 1.65
N TYR A 12 -13.59 -11.84 1.50
CA TYR A 12 -12.66 -10.95 2.21
C TYR A 12 -11.87 -10.04 1.27
N PHE A 13 -12.28 -9.87 0.02
CA PHE A 13 -11.60 -9.08 -1.00
C PHE A 13 -10.14 -9.49 -1.26
N LEU A 14 -9.75 -10.72 -0.86
CA LEU A 14 -8.36 -11.19 -0.97
C LEU A 14 -7.95 -11.38 -2.42
N LEU A 15 -8.79 -12.04 -3.21
CA LEU A 15 -8.51 -12.28 -4.63
C LEU A 15 -8.55 -10.97 -5.42
N LEU A 16 -9.53 -10.12 -5.13
CA LEU A 16 -9.64 -8.81 -5.79
C LEU A 16 -8.40 -7.94 -5.53
N THR A 17 -7.97 -7.83 -4.27
CA THR A 17 -6.77 -7.07 -3.91
C THR A 17 -5.49 -7.65 -4.48
N ALA A 18 -5.38 -8.99 -4.59
CA ALA A 18 -4.29 -9.65 -5.30
C ALA A 18 -4.26 -9.27 -6.78
N ILE A 19 -5.40 -9.36 -7.48
CA ILE A 19 -5.51 -9.01 -8.90
C ILE A 19 -5.15 -7.54 -9.12
N VAL A 20 -5.68 -6.63 -8.29
CA VAL A 20 -5.39 -5.19 -8.39
C VAL A 20 -3.90 -4.93 -8.15
N THR A 21 -3.30 -5.53 -7.13
CA THR A 21 -1.87 -5.38 -6.84
C THR A 21 -1.01 -5.87 -7.99
N ILE A 22 -1.27 -7.09 -8.48
CA ILE A 22 -0.51 -7.68 -9.59
C ILE A 22 -0.64 -6.80 -10.84
N SER A 23 -1.86 -6.43 -11.22
CA SER A 23 -2.10 -5.64 -12.43
C SER A 23 -1.43 -4.27 -12.34
N TYR A 24 -1.57 -3.59 -11.19
CA TYR A 24 -0.95 -2.29 -10.95
C TYR A 24 0.58 -2.35 -11.03
N GLN A 25 1.18 -3.29 -10.33
CA GLN A 25 2.64 -3.46 -10.30
C GLN A 25 3.19 -3.89 -11.68
N LEU A 26 2.47 -4.73 -12.43
CA LEU A 26 2.86 -5.09 -13.80
C LEU A 26 2.85 -3.90 -14.75
N ILE A 27 1.86 -3.01 -14.66
CA ILE A 27 1.82 -1.78 -15.46
C ILE A 27 3.10 -0.96 -15.21
N PHE A 28 3.45 -0.73 -13.96
CA PHE A 28 4.66 0.03 -13.62
C PHE A 28 5.96 -0.72 -13.96
N PHE A 29 5.97 -2.05 -13.84
CA PHE A 29 7.08 -2.88 -14.31
C PHE A 29 7.34 -2.67 -15.81
N PHE A 30 6.31 -2.73 -16.64
CA PHE A 30 6.47 -2.51 -18.08
C PHE A 30 6.93 -1.09 -18.40
N ILE A 31 6.43 -0.08 -17.69
CA ILE A 31 6.88 1.31 -17.83
C ILE A 31 8.36 1.40 -17.45
N ALA A 32 8.75 0.87 -16.29
CA ALA A 32 10.12 0.91 -15.80
C ALA A 32 11.09 0.16 -16.73
N ALA A 33 10.69 -1.02 -17.21
CA ALA A 33 11.51 -1.83 -18.11
C ALA A 33 11.67 -1.18 -19.50
N TYR A 34 10.59 -0.63 -20.06
CA TYR A 34 10.61 -0.03 -21.39
C TYR A 34 11.43 1.27 -21.43
N PHE A 35 11.24 2.14 -20.43
CA PHE A 35 11.93 3.43 -20.36
C PHE A 35 13.28 3.35 -19.62
N LYS A 36 13.66 2.18 -19.09
CA LYS A 36 14.82 2.01 -18.19
C LYS A 36 14.77 3.01 -17.02
N PHE A 37 13.55 3.24 -16.50
CA PHE A 37 13.25 4.26 -15.51
C PHE A 37 12.79 3.59 -14.21
N ASP A 38 13.76 3.21 -13.39
CA ASP A 38 13.57 2.52 -12.11
C ASP A 38 12.99 3.41 -10.98
N LYS A 39 13.01 4.74 -11.18
CA LYS A 39 12.55 5.72 -10.19
C LYS A 39 11.06 5.58 -9.82
N VAL A 40 10.26 4.95 -10.69
CA VAL A 40 8.83 4.72 -10.44
C VAL A 40 8.56 3.55 -9.49
N THR A 41 9.56 2.75 -9.17
CA THR A 41 9.40 1.52 -8.39
C THR A 41 8.89 1.79 -6.98
N ASP A 42 9.56 2.68 -6.28
CA ASP A 42 9.17 3.09 -4.91
C ASP A 42 7.81 3.81 -4.91
N LEU A 43 7.55 4.64 -5.94
CA LEU A 43 6.25 5.31 -6.11
C LEU A 43 5.12 4.28 -6.32
N ALA A 44 5.35 3.28 -7.16
CA ALA A 44 4.38 2.22 -7.42
C ALA A 44 4.06 1.41 -6.16
N GLY A 45 5.06 1.09 -5.33
CA GLY A 45 4.86 0.41 -4.06
C GLY A 45 3.98 1.20 -3.11
N GLY A 46 4.34 2.45 -2.83
CA GLY A 46 3.64 3.30 -1.87
C GLY A 46 2.23 3.68 -2.31
N THR A 47 2.03 4.06 -3.58
CA THR A 47 0.71 4.41 -4.12
C THR A 47 -0.22 3.22 -4.21
N ASN A 48 0.29 1.99 -4.36
CA ASN A 48 -0.53 0.78 -4.34
C ASN A 48 -1.23 0.59 -2.97
N PHE A 49 -0.57 0.88 -1.84
CA PHE A 49 -1.22 0.87 -0.52
C PHE A 49 -2.39 1.85 -0.45
N VAL A 50 -2.23 3.06 -1.01
CA VAL A 50 -3.30 4.06 -1.05
C VAL A 50 -4.48 3.55 -1.86
N ILE A 51 -4.24 2.97 -3.04
CA ILE A 51 -5.28 2.40 -3.90
C ILE A 51 -6.03 1.28 -3.18
N LEU A 52 -5.32 0.32 -2.58
CA LEU A 52 -5.95 -0.78 -1.85
C LEU A 52 -6.76 -0.27 -0.65
N SER A 53 -6.24 0.72 0.07
CA SER A 53 -6.92 1.30 1.23
C SER A 53 -8.26 1.95 0.85
N LEU A 54 -8.24 2.83 -0.13
CA LEU A 54 -9.44 3.54 -0.57
C LEU A 54 -10.44 2.61 -1.29
N MET A 55 -9.93 1.68 -2.08
CA MET A 55 -10.76 0.71 -2.80
C MET A 55 -11.50 -0.21 -1.82
N THR A 56 -10.79 -0.86 -0.90
CA THR A 56 -11.41 -1.81 0.03
C THR A 56 -12.38 -1.12 0.98
N PHE A 57 -12.08 0.10 1.43
CA PHE A 57 -13.00 0.92 2.21
C PHE A 57 -14.28 1.26 1.44
N SER A 58 -14.14 1.71 0.19
CA SER A 58 -15.29 2.05 -0.65
C SER A 58 -16.18 0.84 -0.93
N LEU A 59 -15.56 -0.32 -1.17
CA LEU A 59 -16.30 -1.56 -1.37
C LEU A 59 -17.04 -2.01 -0.11
N GLY A 60 -16.39 -1.95 1.05
CA GLY A 60 -17.02 -2.24 2.33
C GLY A 60 -18.19 -1.27 2.63
N ALA A 61 -18.02 0.01 2.30
CA ALA A 61 -19.07 1.02 2.47
C ALA A 61 -20.32 0.79 1.58
N VAL A 62 -20.13 0.19 0.42
CA VAL A 62 -21.24 -0.21 -0.47
C VAL A 62 -21.91 -1.49 0.00
N GLU A 63 -21.15 -2.39 0.61
CA GLU A 63 -21.62 -3.73 0.98
C GLU A 63 -22.31 -3.76 2.34
N TYR A 64 -21.87 -2.91 3.29
CA TYR A 64 -22.33 -2.90 4.67
C TYR A 64 -23.01 -1.60 5.05
N PRO A 65 -24.18 -1.66 5.76
CA PRO A 65 -24.91 -0.47 6.16
C PRO A 65 -24.24 0.33 7.28
N ILE A 66 -23.33 -0.32 8.02
CA ILE A 66 -22.62 0.29 9.15
C ILE A 66 -21.12 0.24 8.83
N ILE A 67 -20.48 1.41 8.83
CA ILE A 67 -19.04 1.54 8.77
C ILE A 67 -18.55 1.81 10.17
N SER A 68 -17.62 0.99 10.65
CA SER A 68 -17.07 1.09 12.00
C SER A 68 -15.95 2.14 12.09
N GLY A 69 -15.70 2.62 13.31
CA GLY A 69 -14.54 3.47 13.60
C GLY A 69 -13.20 2.81 13.28
N GLN A 70 -13.12 1.48 13.39
CA GLN A 70 -11.93 0.70 13.01
C GLN A 70 -11.63 0.79 11.52
N GLN A 71 -12.65 0.66 10.66
CA GLN A 71 -12.51 0.79 9.21
C GLN A 71 -12.07 2.20 8.80
N TYR A 72 -12.65 3.23 9.42
CA TYR A 72 -12.21 4.61 9.21
C TYR A 72 -10.75 4.81 9.66
N ALA A 73 -10.41 4.39 10.88
CA ALA A 73 -9.10 4.61 11.45
C ALA A 73 -8.00 3.94 10.62
N ILE A 74 -8.13 2.65 10.28
CA ILE A 74 -7.12 1.93 9.52
C ILE A 74 -6.98 2.51 8.10
N THR A 75 -8.10 2.86 7.47
CA THR A 75 -8.08 3.44 6.12
C THR A 75 -7.37 4.80 6.11
N VAL A 76 -7.67 5.68 7.06
CA VAL A 76 -7.01 6.98 7.17
C VAL A 76 -5.52 6.81 7.47
N LEU A 77 -5.16 5.98 8.44
CA LEU A 77 -3.76 5.74 8.82
C LEU A 77 -2.94 5.21 7.65
N VAL A 78 -3.43 4.18 6.95
CA VAL A 78 -2.71 3.60 5.80
C VAL A 78 -2.66 4.56 4.61
N THR A 79 -3.73 5.30 4.34
CA THR A 79 -3.76 6.28 3.26
C THR A 79 -2.76 7.42 3.51
N VAL A 80 -2.76 8.00 4.71
CA VAL A 80 -1.84 9.08 5.09
C VAL A 80 -0.40 8.59 5.06
N TRP A 81 -0.14 7.40 5.61
CA TRP A 81 1.17 6.78 5.57
C TRP A 81 1.65 6.50 4.13
N GLY A 82 0.81 5.91 3.29
CA GLY A 82 1.14 5.60 1.91
C GLY A 82 1.39 6.84 1.04
N ILE A 83 0.60 7.90 1.22
CA ILE A 83 0.83 9.19 0.53
C ILE A 83 2.17 9.79 0.97
N ARG A 84 2.42 9.85 2.29
CA ARG A 84 3.67 10.39 2.83
C ARG A 84 4.88 9.59 2.35
N LEU A 85 4.82 8.26 2.41
CA LEU A 85 5.90 7.37 1.96
C LEU A 85 6.20 7.59 0.48
N SER A 86 5.17 7.56 -0.36
CA SER A 86 5.30 7.78 -1.81
C SER A 86 5.88 9.15 -2.13
N ALA A 87 5.38 10.19 -1.48
CA ALA A 87 5.85 11.56 -1.68
C ALA A 87 7.34 11.72 -1.25
N PHE A 88 7.72 11.16 -0.11
CA PHE A 88 9.10 11.21 0.38
C PHE A 88 10.05 10.45 -0.54
N LEU A 89 9.69 9.23 -0.96
CA LEU A 89 10.53 8.41 -1.83
C LEU A 89 10.67 9.04 -3.21
N PHE A 90 9.58 9.59 -3.76
CA PHE A 90 9.62 10.32 -5.01
C PHE A 90 10.49 11.58 -4.92
N TYR A 91 10.32 12.38 -3.86
CA TYR A 91 11.15 13.57 -3.61
C TYR A 91 12.64 13.21 -3.51
N ARG A 92 12.95 12.16 -2.73
CA ARG A 92 14.32 11.67 -2.56
C ARG A 92 14.97 11.29 -3.88
N ILE A 93 14.26 10.52 -4.73
CA ILE A 93 14.83 10.04 -5.99
C ILE A 93 15.02 11.17 -7.01
N MET A 94 14.17 12.20 -6.98
CA MET A 94 14.32 13.37 -7.83
C MET A 94 15.55 14.18 -7.48
N LEU A 95 15.97 14.21 -6.20
CA LEU A 95 17.14 14.97 -5.74
C LEU A 95 18.45 14.17 -5.86
N ILE A 96 18.44 12.88 -5.56
CA ILE A 96 19.66 12.04 -5.57
C ILE A 96 20.05 11.64 -6.99
N ALA A 97 19.16 11.75 -7.97
CA ALA A 97 19.34 11.50 -9.40
C ALA A 97 19.67 10.03 -9.79
N GLU A 98 20.39 9.27 -8.99
CA GLU A 98 20.78 7.87 -9.26
C GLU A 98 20.41 6.95 -8.10
N ASP A 99 19.79 5.82 -8.40
CA ASP A 99 19.51 4.76 -7.44
C ASP A 99 20.41 3.54 -7.74
N HIS A 100 21.51 3.45 -7.00
CA HIS A 100 22.49 2.39 -7.17
C HIS A 100 21.97 0.98 -6.86
N ARG A 101 20.78 0.84 -6.24
CA ARG A 101 20.15 -0.46 -6.00
C ARG A 101 19.84 -1.20 -7.30
N PHE A 102 19.62 -0.46 -8.38
CA PHE A 102 19.19 -1.00 -9.66
C PHE A 102 20.30 -1.08 -10.72
N ASP A 103 21.53 -0.63 -10.43
CA ASP A 103 22.63 -0.63 -11.40
C ASP A 103 22.93 -2.02 -11.96
N GLU A 104 22.93 -3.05 -11.08
CA GLU A 104 23.12 -4.44 -11.49
C GLU A 104 21.85 -5.10 -12.05
N MET A 105 20.68 -4.50 -11.82
CA MET A 105 19.37 -5.05 -12.22
C MET A 105 18.90 -4.51 -13.56
N ARG A 106 19.37 -3.32 -13.97
CA ARG A 106 18.94 -2.67 -15.23
C ARG A 106 19.27 -3.49 -16.46
N ASP A 107 20.39 -4.21 -16.42
CA ASP A 107 20.90 -5.01 -17.52
C ASP A 107 20.51 -6.49 -17.40
N ASP A 108 19.93 -6.92 -16.25
CA ASP A 108 19.46 -8.28 -16.00
C ASP A 108 17.94 -8.30 -15.81
N PRO A 109 17.15 -8.59 -16.88
CA PRO A 109 15.70 -8.59 -16.80
C PRO A 109 15.13 -9.62 -15.80
N PHE A 110 15.87 -10.70 -15.50
CA PHE A 110 15.43 -11.69 -14.51
C PHE A 110 15.56 -11.14 -13.09
N LYS A 111 16.65 -10.48 -12.73
CA LYS A 111 16.79 -9.84 -11.43
C LYS A 111 15.73 -8.73 -11.25
N PHE A 112 15.47 -7.97 -12.31
CA PHE A 112 14.47 -6.90 -12.27
C PHE A 112 13.05 -7.43 -12.04
N ILE A 113 12.65 -8.51 -12.72
CA ILE A 113 11.32 -9.10 -12.51
C ILE A 113 11.18 -9.74 -11.12
N TYR A 114 12.24 -10.35 -10.56
CA TYR A 114 12.23 -10.87 -9.19
C TYR A 114 11.97 -9.78 -8.16
N PHE A 115 12.57 -8.61 -8.33
CA PHE A 115 12.32 -7.46 -7.45
C PHE A 115 10.83 -7.07 -7.47
N TRP A 116 10.21 -6.99 -8.65
CA TRP A 116 8.80 -6.64 -8.79
C TRP A 116 7.86 -7.71 -8.22
N ILE A 117 8.17 -8.99 -8.41
CA ILE A 117 7.40 -10.07 -7.79
C ILE A 117 7.46 -9.96 -6.26
N PHE A 118 8.65 -9.74 -5.71
CA PHE A 118 8.79 -9.54 -4.26
C PHE A 118 7.99 -8.33 -3.77
N GLN A 119 8.00 -7.24 -4.50
CA GLN A 119 7.23 -6.04 -4.17
C GLN A 119 5.71 -6.30 -4.24
N MET A 120 5.22 -7.04 -5.25
CA MET A 120 3.81 -7.45 -5.32
C MET A 120 3.39 -8.24 -4.08
N VAL A 121 4.16 -9.26 -3.73
CA VAL A 121 3.90 -10.11 -2.55
C VAL A 121 3.94 -9.26 -1.27
N TRP A 122 4.96 -8.43 -1.11
CA TRP A 122 5.10 -7.56 0.05
C TRP A 122 3.92 -6.59 0.21
N VAL A 123 3.55 -5.86 -0.84
CA VAL A 123 2.42 -4.92 -0.80
C VAL A 123 1.13 -5.66 -0.45
N TRP A 124 0.86 -6.78 -1.11
CA TRP A 124 -0.36 -7.54 -0.87
C TRP A 124 -0.42 -8.09 0.56
N VAL A 125 0.65 -8.74 1.04
CA VAL A 125 0.70 -9.33 2.39
C VAL A 125 0.57 -8.25 3.48
N VAL A 126 1.26 -7.13 3.34
CA VAL A 126 1.18 -6.02 4.31
C VAL A 126 -0.21 -5.37 4.30
N SER A 127 -0.93 -5.42 3.19
CA SER A 127 -2.30 -4.90 3.07
C SER A 127 -3.38 -5.86 3.61
N LEU A 128 -3.07 -7.11 3.96
CA LEU A 128 -4.06 -8.09 4.41
C LEU A 128 -4.87 -7.64 5.63
N PRO A 129 -4.28 -7.06 6.71
CA PRO A 129 -5.07 -6.59 7.84
C PRO A 129 -6.08 -5.51 7.48
N LEU A 130 -5.66 -4.55 6.64
CA LEU A 130 -6.53 -3.49 6.11
C LEU A 130 -7.68 -4.09 5.29
N THR A 131 -7.34 -4.98 4.35
CA THR A 131 -8.29 -5.65 3.46
C THR A 131 -9.33 -6.41 4.27
N TYR A 132 -8.89 -7.19 5.26
CA TYR A 132 -9.77 -7.96 6.13
C TYR A 132 -10.74 -7.05 6.92
N ILE A 133 -10.23 -6.03 7.60
CA ILE A 133 -11.07 -5.11 8.39
C ILE A 133 -12.11 -4.42 7.50
N ASN A 134 -11.75 -4.00 6.30
CA ASN A 134 -12.69 -3.34 5.39
C ASN A 134 -13.70 -4.31 4.73
N SER A 135 -13.45 -5.61 4.79
CA SER A 135 -14.32 -6.64 4.19
C SER A 135 -15.32 -7.28 5.15
N VAL A 136 -15.30 -6.93 6.42
CA VAL A 136 -16.19 -7.52 7.42
C VAL A 136 -17.21 -6.52 7.93
N GLN A 137 -18.40 -7.02 8.30
CA GLN A 137 -19.42 -6.20 8.94
C GLN A 137 -19.17 -6.12 10.44
N PHE A 138 -19.24 -4.91 10.97
CA PHE A 138 -19.20 -4.65 12.41
C PHE A 138 -20.58 -4.36 12.94
N GLU A 139 -20.86 -4.80 14.17
CA GLU A 139 -22.14 -4.56 14.85
C GLU A 139 -22.23 -3.13 15.42
N THR A 140 -21.08 -2.55 15.76
CA THR A 140 -21.00 -1.21 16.38
C THR A 140 -20.11 -0.28 15.58
N LYS A 141 -20.34 1.04 15.74
CA LYS A 141 -19.48 2.09 15.18
C LYS A 141 -18.32 2.47 16.11
N ASP A 142 -18.38 2.06 17.36
CA ASP A 142 -17.49 2.53 18.40
C ASP A 142 -16.14 1.80 18.39
N LEU A 143 -15.10 2.56 18.71
CA LEU A 143 -13.75 2.03 18.93
C LEU A 143 -13.66 1.43 20.33
N ASN A 144 -13.04 0.26 20.43
CA ASN A 144 -12.70 -0.35 21.70
C ASN A 144 -11.30 0.10 22.19
N TYR A 145 -10.93 -0.29 23.42
CA TYR A 145 -9.63 0.09 23.99
C TYR A 145 -8.43 -0.43 23.19
N VAL A 146 -8.56 -1.60 22.57
CA VAL A 146 -7.49 -2.20 21.77
C VAL A 146 -7.28 -1.39 20.48
N ASP A 147 -8.38 -0.92 19.88
CA ASP A 147 -8.34 -0.07 18.70
C ASP A 147 -7.61 1.24 19.00
N ILE A 148 -7.95 1.87 20.14
CA ILE A 148 -7.31 3.13 20.57
C ILE A 148 -5.81 2.93 20.79
N ILE A 149 -5.41 1.85 21.46
CA ILE A 149 -3.99 1.52 21.64
C ILE A 149 -3.31 1.30 20.28
N GLY A 150 -3.95 0.57 19.37
CA GLY A 150 -3.45 0.35 18.00
C GLY A 150 -3.23 1.65 17.22
N ILE A 151 -4.19 2.58 17.28
CA ILE A 151 -4.09 3.90 16.65
C ILE A 151 -2.93 4.70 17.23
N ILE A 152 -2.76 4.70 18.56
CA ILE A 152 -1.65 5.40 19.23
C ILE A 152 -0.30 4.81 18.79
N LEU A 153 -0.15 3.49 18.79
CA LEU A 153 1.08 2.83 18.36
C LEU A 153 1.40 3.09 16.90
N ALA A 154 0.41 3.02 16.02
CA ALA A 154 0.57 3.34 14.60
C ALA A 154 1.00 4.79 14.39
N SER A 155 0.40 5.74 15.13
CA SER A 155 0.75 7.15 15.09
C SER A 155 2.20 7.39 15.55
N ILE A 156 2.62 6.76 16.64
CA ILE A 156 4.01 6.83 17.12
C ILE A 156 4.96 6.28 16.06
N GLY A 157 4.66 5.11 15.49
CA GLY A 157 5.45 4.50 14.42
C GLY A 157 5.61 5.43 13.21
N PHE A 158 4.51 6.06 12.79
CA PHE A 158 4.50 7.03 11.69
C PHE A 158 5.43 8.23 11.95
N PHE A 159 5.42 8.78 13.17
CA PHE A 159 6.32 9.88 13.54
C PHE A 159 7.78 9.45 13.59
N ILE A 160 8.08 8.27 14.18
CA ILE A 160 9.44 7.73 14.23
C ILE A 160 9.99 7.52 12.82
N GLU A 161 9.22 6.89 11.93
CA GLU A 161 9.59 6.67 10.53
C GLU A 161 9.86 8.00 9.82
N THR A 162 8.99 9.01 10.03
CA THR A 162 9.16 10.33 9.42
C THR A 162 10.46 11.00 9.85
N ILE A 163 10.79 10.94 11.14
CA ILE A 163 12.03 11.51 11.68
C ILE A 163 13.24 10.73 11.15
N ALA A 164 13.17 9.41 11.14
CA ALA A 164 14.26 8.55 10.66
C ALA A 164 14.58 8.79 9.18
N ASP A 165 13.56 8.91 8.34
CA ASP A 165 13.70 9.18 6.91
C ASP A 165 14.34 10.55 6.66
N ASN A 166 13.86 11.60 7.35
CA ASN A 166 14.45 12.92 7.23
C ASN A 166 15.90 12.97 7.72
N SER A 167 16.21 12.28 8.82
CA SER A 167 17.57 12.19 9.34
C SER A 167 18.51 11.51 8.33
N LYS A 168 18.10 10.38 7.74
CA LYS A 168 18.89 9.70 6.70
C LYS A 168 19.11 10.57 5.46
N PHE A 169 18.14 11.42 5.14
CA PHE A 169 18.25 12.31 3.99
C PHE A 169 19.25 13.45 4.22
N VAL A 170 19.31 14.00 5.43
CA VAL A 170 20.24 15.09 5.81
C VAL A 170 21.68 14.59 5.92
N PHE A 171 21.89 13.31 6.31
CA PHE A 171 23.25 12.74 6.46
C PHE A 171 23.89 12.25 5.15
N LYS A 172 23.19 12.32 4.01
CA LYS A 172 23.72 12.02 2.68
C LYS A 172 24.02 13.28 1.89
#